data_190d780303223fb9672673dedbcd9c46
#
_entry.id   190d780303223fb9672673dedbcd9c46
#
_cell.length_a   1.000
_cell.length_b   1.000
_cell.length_c   1.000
_cell.angle_alpha   90.00
_cell.angle_beta   90.00
_cell.angle_gamma   90.00
#
_symmetry.space_group_name_H-M   'P 1'
#
loop_
_entity.id
_entity.type
_entity.pdbx_description
1 polymer ?
#
loop_
_entity_poly.entity_id
_entity_poly.type
_entity_poly.pdbx_seq_one_letter_code
_entity_poly.pdbx_strand_id
1 'polypeptide(L)'
;MKQYLELLNRVLTEGVRKEDRTGTGTISVFGHQMRFNLEEGFPLLTTKKLHLKSIIYELLWFLNGDTNVKYLQDHGVRIWNEWADADGSLGHIYGYQWRSWPDYKGGSIDQITEAVETIKHNPDSRRIIVSAWNVADLDNMNLPPCHAFFQFYVANGRLSLQLYQRSADIFLGVPFNIASYALLLQMMAQATGLKAGDFVHTLGDAHIYSNHLEQVKLQLTREPRALPRMEINPDVKSIFDFKFEDFNLTGYEGEVAV
;
A
#
# COMPACT_ATOMS: atom_id res chain seq x y z
N MET A 1 9.44 -9.63 -9.54
CA MET A 1 8.08 -9.08 -9.85
C MET A 1 7.28 -9.91 -10.85
N LYS A 2 7.61 -11.20 -11.01
CA LYS A 2 6.88 -12.11 -11.93
C LYS A 2 5.40 -12.25 -11.55
N GLN A 3 5.10 -12.40 -10.26
CA GLN A 3 3.74 -12.53 -9.74
C GLN A 3 2.82 -11.35 -10.09
N TYR A 4 3.36 -10.15 -10.25
CA TYR A 4 2.59 -8.99 -10.75
C TYR A 4 2.29 -9.12 -12.26
N LEU A 5 3.25 -9.55 -13.08
CA LEU A 5 3.02 -9.78 -14.50
C LEU A 5 2.05 -10.94 -14.74
N GLU A 6 2.12 -11.98 -13.90
CA GLU A 6 1.14 -13.10 -13.91
C GLU A 6 -0.27 -12.59 -13.63
N LEU A 7 -0.45 -11.67 -12.68
CA LEU A 7 -1.74 -11.02 -12.42
C LEU A 7 -2.24 -10.23 -13.64
N LEU A 8 -1.39 -9.39 -14.24
CA LEU A 8 -1.75 -8.65 -15.46
C LEU A 8 -2.22 -9.58 -16.58
N ASN A 9 -1.45 -10.64 -16.83
CA ASN A 9 -1.79 -11.63 -17.85
C ASN A 9 -3.10 -12.36 -17.52
N ARG A 10 -3.29 -12.76 -16.26
CA ARG A 10 -4.52 -13.43 -15.82
C ARG A 10 -5.76 -12.57 -16.07
N VAL A 11 -5.70 -11.28 -15.76
CA VAL A 11 -6.85 -10.38 -15.97
C VAL A 11 -7.14 -10.19 -17.46
N LEU A 12 -6.10 -10.11 -18.31
CA LEU A 12 -6.30 -10.00 -19.76
C LEU A 12 -6.93 -11.26 -20.37
N THR A 13 -6.60 -12.46 -19.86
CA THR A 13 -6.99 -13.73 -20.46
C THR A 13 -8.26 -14.33 -19.86
N GLU A 14 -8.50 -14.12 -18.57
CA GLU A 14 -9.63 -14.71 -17.82
C GLU A 14 -10.66 -13.67 -17.38
N GLY A 15 -10.33 -12.38 -17.47
CA GLY A 15 -11.16 -11.30 -16.94
C GLY A 15 -12.48 -11.12 -17.68
N VAL A 16 -13.49 -10.69 -16.93
CA VAL A 16 -14.82 -10.36 -17.45
C VAL A 16 -14.93 -8.86 -17.62
N ARG A 17 -15.49 -8.41 -18.74
CA ARG A 17 -15.81 -7.01 -18.99
C ARG A 17 -16.92 -6.54 -18.07
N LYS A 18 -16.71 -5.39 -17.45
CA LYS A 18 -17.68 -4.74 -16.54
C LYS A 18 -17.71 -3.24 -16.80
N GLU A 19 -18.89 -2.67 -16.66
CA GLU A 19 -19.04 -1.22 -16.54
C GLU A 19 -18.54 -0.79 -15.16
N ASP A 20 -18.08 0.46 -15.07
CA ASP A 20 -17.62 1.06 -13.82
C ASP A 20 -18.21 2.46 -13.63
N ARG A 21 -18.05 3.01 -12.44
CA ARG A 21 -18.56 4.33 -12.06
C ARG A 21 -18.07 5.46 -12.98
N THR A 22 -16.88 5.31 -13.56
CA THR A 22 -16.27 6.34 -14.43
C THR A 22 -16.78 6.27 -15.88
N GLY A 23 -17.48 5.20 -16.27
CA GLY A 23 -17.91 4.96 -17.65
C GLY A 23 -16.80 4.54 -18.59
N THR A 24 -15.56 4.31 -18.10
CA THR A 24 -14.41 3.85 -18.90
C THR A 24 -14.54 2.37 -19.24
N GLY A 25 -15.14 1.58 -18.36
CA GLY A 25 -15.21 0.14 -18.43
C GLY A 25 -13.91 -0.51 -17.93
N THR A 26 -14.04 -1.74 -17.46
CA THR A 26 -12.93 -2.54 -16.93
C THR A 26 -12.97 -3.97 -17.44
N ILE A 27 -11.83 -4.66 -17.35
CA ILE A 27 -11.75 -6.13 -17.39
C ILE A 27 -11.26 -6.55 -16.01
N SER A 28 -11.96 -7.47 -15.34
CA SER A 28 -11.65 -7.84 -13.96
C SER A 28 -11.74 -9.33 -13.69
N VAL A 29 -10.96 -9.77 -12.70
CA VAL A 29 -11.12 -11.06 -12.00
C VAL A 29 -11.44 -10.78 -10.53
N PHE A 30 -12.16 -11.69 -9.89
CA PHE A 30 -12.45 -11.59 -8.45
C PHE A 30 -11.60 -12.61 -7.68
N GLY A 31 -10.80 -12.08 -6.77
CA GLY A 31 -9.92 -12.89 -5.93
C GLY A 31 -8.59 -13.24 -6.60
N HIS A 32 -7.50 -12.66 -6.08
CA HIS A 32 -6.12 -13.00 -6.43
C HIS A 32 -5.20 -12.73 -5.26
N GLN A 33 -4.12 -13.49 -5.13
CA GLN A 33 -3.14 -13.27 -4.09
C GLN A 33 -1.73 -13.34 -4.67
N MET A 34 -0.89 -12.36 -4.29
CA MET A 34 0.54 -12.32 -4.60
C MET A 34 1.33 -12.39 -3.29
N ARG A 35 2.54 -12.94 -3.35
CA ARG A 35 3.47 -13.00 -2.22
C ARG A 35 4.83 -12.48 -2.65
N PHE A 36 5.41 -11.64 -1.81
CA PHE A 36 6.72 -11.01 -2.01
C PHE A 36 7.59 -11.27 -0.78
N ASN A 37 8.66 -12.04 -0.95
CA ASN A 37 9.64 -12.25 0.11
C ASN A 37 10.61 -11.06 0.14
N LEU A 38 10.62 -10.27 1.20
CA LEU A 38 11.46 -9.07 1.29
C LEU A 38 12.96 -9.36 1.46
N GLU A 39 13.36 -10.62 1.70
CA GLU A 39 14.77 -11.01 1.63
C GLU A 39 15.32 -11.01 0.19
N GLU A 40 14.45 -11.24 -0.80
CA GLU A 40 14.83 -11.23 -2.22
C GLU A 40 15.06 -9.82 -2.77
N GLY A 41 14.61 -8.80 -2.06
CA GLY A 41 14.72 -7.39 -2.41
C GLY A 41 13.44 -6.62 -2.16
N PHE A 42 13.48 -5.32 -2.42
CA PHE A 42 12.31 -4.44 -2.28
C PHE A 42 11.41 -4.56 -3.52
N PRO A 43 10.11 -4.91 -3.38
CA PRO A 43 9.24 -5.20 -4.51
C PRO A 43 8.76 -3.92 -5.22
N LEU A 44 9.68 -3.15 -5.74
CA LEU A 44 9.41 -2.00 -6.60
C LEU A 44 9.44 -2.46 -8.07
N LEU A 45 8.37 -2.19 -8.78
CA LEU A 45 8.19 -2.63 -10.16
C LEU A 45 9.30 -2.12 -11.08
N THR A 46 9.91 -3.00 -11.87
CA THR A 46 11.00 -2.66 -12.79
C THR A 46 10.54 -2.58 -14.25
N THR A 47 9.44 -3.22 -14.61
CA THR A 47 8.86 -3.18 -15.97
C THR A 47 8.11 -1.88 -16.28
N LYS A 48 7.92 -1.04 -15.27
CA LYS A 48 7.42 0.34 -15.37
C LYS A 48 8.00 1.15 -14.21
N LYS A 49 8.61 2.31 -14.51
CA LYS A 49 9.20 3.16 -13.48
C LYS A 49 8.12 3.77 -12.58
N LEU A 50 8.31 3.69 -11.29
CA LEU A 50 7.42 4.25 -10.27
C LEU A 50 8.05 5.49 -9.62
N HIS A 51 7.19 6.41 -9.17
CA HIS A 51 7.60 7.61 -8.46
C HIS A 51 7.71 7.36 -6.96
N LEU A 52 8.85 6.81 -6.51
CA LEU A 52 9.09 6.41 -5.12
C LEU A 52 8.84 7.54 -4.10
N LYS A 53 9.16 8.78 -4.47
CA LYS A 53 8.93 9.95 -3.60
C LYS A 53 7.47 10.05 -3.16
N SER A 54 6.52 9.86 -4.08
CA SER A 54 5.10 9.90 -3.74
C SER A 54 4.70 8.75 -2.81
N ILE A 55 5.27 7.55 -3.00
CA ILE A 55 5.00 6.39 -2.16
C ILE A 55 5.46 6.64 -0.72
N ILE A 56 6.67 7.15 -0.53
CA ILE A 56 7.22 7.43 0.80
C ILE A 56 6.41 8.52 1.51
N TYR A 57 6.16 9.67 0.87
CA TYR A 57 5.42 10.76 1.50
C TYR A 57 3.98 10.38 1.82
N GLU A 58 3.30 9.61 0.96
CA GLU A 58 1.95 9.12 1.24
C GLU A 58 1.92 8.21 2.48
N LEU A 59 2.87 7.26 2.59
CA LEU A 59 2.94 6.38 3.75
C LEU A 59 3.22 7.15 5.05
N LEU A 60 4.16 8.09 5.02
CA LEU A 60 4.45 8.95 6.18
C LEU A 60 3.22 9.80 6.56
N TRP A 61 2.49 10.30 5.58
CA TRP A 61 1.26 11.05 5.78
C TRP A 61 0.17 10.20 6.46
N PHE A 62 -0.02 8.96 6.03
CA PHE A 62 -0.93 8.03 6.72
C PHE A 62 -0.49 7.76 8.17
N LEU A 63 0.79 7.51 8.40
CA LEU A 63 1.34 7.24 9.73
C LEU A 63 1.25 8.45 10.67
N ASN A 64 1.24 9.66 10.13
CA ASN A 64 1.00 10.88 10.89
C ASN A 64 -0.48 11.10 11.24
N GLY A 65 -1.39 10.27 10.74
CA GLY A 65 -2.83 10.42 10.95
C GLY A 65 -3.44 11.62 10.21
N ASP A 66 -2.68 12.20 9.27
CA ASP A 66 -3.11 13.36 8.50
C ASP A 66 -4.01 12.94 7.32
N THR A 67 -4.98 13.77 6.99
CA THR A 67 -5.94 13.57 5.90
C THR A 67 -6.09 14.82 5.02
N ASN A 68 -5.27 15.84 5.23
CA ASN A 68 -5.23 17.02 4.40
C ASN A 68 -4.09 16.94 3.38
N VAL A 69 -4.37 17.22 2.13
CA VAL A 69 -3.39 17.12 1.02
C VAL A 69 -2.27 18.15 1.10
N LYS A 70 -2.38 19.15 1.99
CA LYS A 70 -1.38 20.21 2.09
C LYS A 70 0.03 19.66 2.37
N TYR A 71 0.16 18.71 3.30
CA TYR A 71 1.45 18.06 3.57
C TYR A 71 2.04 17.43 2.30
N LEU A 72 1.24 16.72 1.52
CA LEU A 72 1.67 16.10 0.27
C LEU A 72 2.07 17.16 -0.77
N GLN A 73 1.27 18.21 -0.92
CA GLN A 73 1.52 19.31 -1.86
C GLN A 73 2.81 20.08 -1.53
N ASP A 74 3.08 20.34 -0.25
CA ASP A 74 4.30 21.01 0.22
C ASP A 74 5.56 20.21 -0.14
N HIS A 75 5.43 18.90 -0.35
CA HIS A 75 6.51 18.01 -0.82
C HIS A 75 6.44 17.67 -2.31
N GLY A 76 5.56 18.36 -3.07
CA GLY A 76 5.41 18.16 -4.52
C GLY A 76 4.67 16.88 -4.92
N VAL A 77 3.91 16.27 -4.00
CA VAL A 77 3.08 15.08 -4.25
C VAL A 77 1.63 15.51 -4.43
N ARG A 78 1.01 15.07 -5.55
CA ARG A 78 -0.32 15.54 -5.98
C ARG A 78 -1.30 14.40 -6.24
N ILE A 79 -0.98 13.18 -5.84
CA ILE A 79 -1.75 11.97 -6.17
C ILE A 79 -3.16 11.95 -5.56
N TRP A 80 -3.44 12.80 -4.56
CA TRP A 80 -4.72 12.90 -3.87
C TRP A 80 -5.53 14.18 -4.19
N ASN A 81 -4.99 15.07 -5.03
CA ASN A 81 -5.59 16.40 -5.26
C ASN A 81 -7.01 16.33 -5.83
N GLU A 82 -7.32 15.34 -6.68
CA GLU A 82 -8.62 15.26 -7.35
C GLU A 82 -9.78 14.87 -6.43
N TRP A 83 -9.47 14.29 -5.25
CA TRP A 83 -10.49 13.89 -4.26
C TRP A 83 -10.59 14.86 -3.09
N ALA A 84 -9.69 15.84 -3.01
CA ALA A 84 -9.68 16.79 -1.91
C ALA A 84 -10.76 17.85 -2.06
N ASP A 85 -11.35 18.23 -0.92
CA ASP A 85 -12.25 19.38 -0.84
C ASP A 85 -11.49 20.70 -1.08
N ALA A 86 -12.23 21.82 -1.13
CA ALA A 86 -11.65 23.12 -1.39
C ALA A 86 -10.62 23.57 -0.33
N ASP A 87 -10.73 23.05 0.90
CA ASP A 87 -9.79 23.27 2.01
C ASP A 87 -8.66 22.25 2.08
N GLY A 88 -8.62 21.32 1.12
CA GLY A 88 -7.62 20.25 1.03
C GLY A 88 -7.93 19.00 1.87
N SER A 89 -9.08 18.93 2.52
CA SER A 89 -9.50 17.78 3.32
C SER A 89 -9.92 16.60 2.45
N LEU A 90 -9.66 15.39 2.92
CA LEU A 90 -10.13 14.13 2.35
C LEU A 90 -11.12 13.40 3.28
N GLY A 91 -11.47 14.04 4.40
CA GLY A 91 -12.32 13.43 5.42
C GLY A 91 -11.59 12.34 6.21
N HIS A 92 -12.33 11.41 6.76
CA HIS A 92 -11.82 10.41 7.72
C HIS A 92 -11.16 9.19 7.03
N ILE A 93 -10.32 9.41 6.02
CA ILE A 93 -9.63 8.35 5.28
C ILE A 93 -8.48 7.71 6.07
N TYR A 94 -7.76 6.80 5.47
CA TYR A 94 -6.67 5.96 5.98
C TYR A 94 -5.97 6.44 7.26
N GLY A 95 -5.29 7.58 7.24
CA GLY A 95 -4.53 8.09 8.37
C GLY A 95 -5.39 8.34 9.61
N TYR A 96 -6.58 8.89 9.42
CA TYR A 96 -7.54 9.08 10.50
C TYR A 96 -7.96 7.75 11.13
N GLN A 97 -8.37 6.78 10.32
CA GLN A 97 -8.79 5.47 10.82
C GLN A 97 -7.64 4.70 11.49
N TRP A 98 -6.43 4.78 10.95
CA TRP A 98 -5.26 4.11 11.51
C TRP A 98 -4.86 4.67 12.88
N ARG A 99 -4.97 5.98 13.07
CA ARG A 99 -4.40 6.70 14.21
C ARG A 99 -5.43 7.25 15.20
N SER A 100 -6.69 7.35 14.79
CA SER A 100 -7.74 7.98 15.61
C SER A 100 -9.10 7.35 15.36
N TRP A 101 -9.17 6.01 15.29
CA TRP A 101 -10.43 5.30 15.15
C TRP A 101 -11.38 5.66 16.29
N PRO A 102 -12.61 6.17 16.03
CA PRO A 102 -13.54 6.57 17.08
C PRO A 102 -13.94 5.38 17.96
N ASP A 103 -13.88 5.55 19.29
CA ASP A 103 -14.38 4.57 20.22
C ASP A 103 -15.81 4.92 20.72
N TYR A 104 -16.48 3.95 21.36
CA TYR A 104 -17.84 4.15 21.89
C TYR A 104 -17.89 5.04 23.16
N LYS A 105 -16.74 5.45 23.67
CA LYS A 105 -16.62 6.26 24.91
C LYS A 105 -16.33 7.72 24.63
N GLY A 106 -16.31 8.10 23.35
CA GLY A 106 -15.99 9.45 22.89
C GLY A 106 -14.48 9.76 22.83
N GLY A 107 -13.64 8.74 22.87
CA GLY A 107 -12.22 8.79 22.63
C GLY A 107 -11.83 8.24 21.26
N SER A 108 -10.58 7.86 21.10
CA SER A 108 -10.06 7.24 19.89
C SER A 108 -9.06 6.13 20.19
N ILE A 109 -8.89 5.24 19.22
CA ILE A 109 -7.96 4.12 19.23
C ILE A 109 -6.88 4.37 18.19
N ASP A 110 -5.61 4.35 18.59
CA ASP A 110 -4.46 4.37 17.70
C ASP A 110 -4.07 2.93 17.35
N GLN A 111 -4.61 2.43 16.24
CA GLN A 111 -4.40 1.05 15.79
C GLN A 111 -2.93 0.74 15.48
N ILE A 112 -2.15 1.71 14.99
CA ILE A 112 -0.73 1.52 14.68
C ILE A 112 0.07 1.33 15.97
N THR A 113 -0.15 2.17 16.97
CA THR A 113 0.47 2.02 18.29
C THR A 113 0.11 0.66 18.92
N GLU A 114 -1.16 0.28 18.90
CA GLU A 114 -1.60 -1.02 19.41
C GLU A 114 -0.96 -2.20 18.67
N ALA A 115 -0.80 -2.10 17.35
CA ALA A 115 -0.11 -3.12 16.56
C ALA A 115 1.36 -3.25 16.97
N VAL A 116 2.09 -2.14 17.10
CA VAL A 116 3.48 -2.12 17.56
C VAL A 116 3.62 -2.78 18.94
N GLU A 117 2.79 -2.38 19.90
CA GLU A 117 2.82 -2.91 21.26
C GLU A 117 2.48 -4.40 21.29
N THR A 118 1.49 -4.83 20.50
CA THR A 118 1.12 -6.25 20.41
C THR A 118 2.24 -7.08 19.80
N ILE A 119 2.89 -6.62 18.73
CA ILE A 119 4.04 -7.32 18.12
C ILE A 119 5.17 -7.50 19.14
N LYS A 120 5.46 -6.47 19.96
CA LYS A 120 6.53 -6.50 20.97
C LYS A 120 6.21 -7.42 22.15
N HIS A 121 4.99 -7.41 22.65
CA HIS A 121 4.64 -8.04 23.93
C HIS A 121 3.84 -9.34 23.79
N ASN A 122 3.16 -9.55 22.68
CA ASN A 122 2.38 -10.74 22.37
C ASN A 122 2.46 -11.11 20.88
N PRO A 123 3.65 -11.48 20.38
CA PRO A 123 3.89 -11.71 18.94
C PRO A 123 3.06 -12.86 18.37
N ASP A 124 2.61 -13.79 19.19
CA ASP A 124 1.76 -14.94 18.77
C ASP A 124 0.28 -14.57 18.62
N SER A 125 -0.08 -13.31 18.86
CA SER A 125 -1.46 -12.83 18.70
C SER A 125 -1.92 -12.95 17.24
N ARG A 126 -3.15 -13.46 17.08
CA ARG A 126 -3.86 -13.50 15.79
C ARG A 126 -4.76 -12.29 15.57
N ARG A 127 -4.60 -11.23 16.40
CA ARG A 127 -5.43 -10.02 16.42
C ARG A 127 -4.65 -8.75 16.07
N ILE A 128 -3.50 -8.89 15.44
CA ILE A 128 -2.67 -7.75 15.03
C ILE A 128 -3.20 -7.24 13.68
N ILE A 129 -4.30 -6.52 13.74
CA ILE A 129 -5.04 -6.03 12.56
C ILE A 129 -5.17 -4.51 12.64
N VAL A 130 -4.98 -3.85 11.50
CA VAL A 130 -5.26 -2.43 11.31
C VAL A 130 -6.31 -2.30 10.21
N SER A 131 -7.44 -1.67 10.50
CA SER A 131 -8.54 -1.49 9.57
C SER A 131 -8.73 -0.02 9.21
N ALA A 132 -8.88 0.26 7.92
CA ALA A 132 -9.34 1.55 7.42
C ALA A 132 -10.84 1.51 7.05
N TRP A 133 -11.42 0.31 6.92
CA TRP A 133 -12.82 0.12 6.58
C TRP A 133 -13.71 0.25 7.82
N ASN A 134 -14.18 1.48 8.06
CA ASN A 134 -15.11 1.80 9.14
C ASN A 134 -16.50 2.04 8.55
N VAL A 135 -17.38 1.06 8.66
CA VAL A 135 -18.73 1.09 8.05
C VAL A 135 -19.54 2.30 8.53
N ALA A 136 -19.38 2.70 9.79
CA ALA A 136 -20.11 3.83 10.35
C ALA A 136 -19.60 5.20 9.89
N ASP A 137 -18.43 5.24 9.24
CA ASP A 137 -17.73 6.49 8.89
C ASP A 137 -17.51 6.66 7.38
N LEU A 138 -18.03 5.74 6.56
CA LEU A 138 -17.82 5.77 5.09
C LEU A 138 -18.33 7.06 4.45
N ASP A 139 -19.45 7.60 4.94
CA ASP A 139 -20.04 8.85 4.41
C ASP A 139 -19.20 10.11 4.74
N ASN A 140 -18.23 9.98 5.66
CA ASN A 140 -17.28 11.04 6.01
C ASN A 140 -15.94 10.89 5.27
N MET A 141 -15.86 10.06 4.26
CA MET A 141 -14.67 9.81 3.45
C MET A 141 -14.91 10.26 2.02
N ASN A 142 -14.06 11.13 1.48
CA ASN A 142 -14.16 11.56 0.08
C ASN A 142 -13.88 10.39 -0.89
N LEU A 143 -13.11 9.40 -0.45
CA LEU A 143 -12.87 8.14 -1.17
C LEU A 143 -12.84 6.97 -0.17
N PRO A 144 -13.81 6.05 -0.20
CA PRO A 144 -13.78 4.85 0.63
C PRO A 144 -12.53 4.00 0.39
N PRO A 145 -11.88 3.46 1.45
CA PRO A 145 -10.57 2.82 1.34
C PRO A 145 -10.59 1.61 0.40
N CYS A 146 -9.69 1.59 -0.58
CA CYS A 146 -9.45 0.44 -1.46
C CYS A 146 -8.64 -0.64 -0.75
N HIS A 147 -7.51 -0.29 -0.14
CA HIS A 147 -6.74 -1.17 0.74
C HIS A 147 -7.36 -1.11 2.15
N ALA A 148 -8.29 -2.03 2.40
CA ALA A 148 -9.29 -1.93 3.46
C ALA A 148 -8.76 -2.27 4.85
N PHE A 149 -7.92 -3.29 4.96
CA PHE A 149 -7.28 -3.69 6.22
C PHE A 149 -6.04 -4.56 5.97
N PHE A 150 -5.18 -4.63 6.97
CA PHE A 150 -4.01 -5.51 6.94
C PHE A 150 -3.75 -6.15 8.30
N GLN A 151 -3.06 -7.29 8.27
CA GLN A 151 -2.75 -8.11 9.44
C GLN A 151 -1.25 -8.40 9.47
N PHE A 152 -0.68 -8.36 10.66
CA PHE A 152 0.70 -8.79 10.90
C PHE A 152 0.76 -10.22 11.46
N TYR A 153 1.85 -10.89 11.13
CA TYR A 153 2.16 -12.24 11.60
C TYR A 153 3.65 -12.35 11.95
N VAL A 154 3.95 -12.88 13.13
CA VAL A 154 5.33 -13.08 13.58
C VAL A 154 5.64 -14.56 13.61
N ALA A 155 6.74 -14.97 12.99
CA ALA A 155 7.28 -16.31 13.07
C ALA A 155 8.79 -16.31 12.82
N ASN A 156 9.53 -17.11 13.57
CA ASN A 156 10.97 -17.30 13.39
C ASN A 156 11.78 -15.99 13.40
N GLY A 157 11.40 -15.03 14.24
CA GLY A 157 12.03 -13.71 14.32
C GLY A 157 11.75 -12.78 13.13
N ARG A 158 10.74 -13.10 12.34
CA ARG A 158 10.33 -12.35 11.14
C ARG A 158 8.92 -11.84 11.27
N LEU A 159 8.69 -10.63 10.79
CA LEU A 159 7.38 -9.99 10.67
C LEU A 159 6.91 -10.09 9.24
N SER A 160 5.73 -10.63 9.02
CA SER A 160 5.03 -10.62 7.72
C SER A 160 3.75 -9.79 7.80
N LEU A 161 3.29 -9.29 6.66
CA LEU A 161 2.09 -8.49 6.54
C LEU A 161 1.21 -9.03 5.41
N GLN A 162 -0.08 -9.20 5.68
CA GLN A 162 -1.08 -9.49 4.65
C GLN A 162 -2.05 -8.31 4.53
N LEU A 163 -2.18 -7.78 3.31
CA LEU A 163 -3.13 -6.74 2.95
C LEU A 163 -4.32 -7.35 2.22
N TYR A 164 -5.55 -6.94 2.58
CA TYR A 164 -6.74 -7.11 1.76
C TYR A 164 -7.09 -5.79 1.06
N GLN A 165 -7.05 -5.79 -0.26
CA GLN A 165 -7.46 -4.68 -1.11
C GLN A 165 -8.72 -5.06 -1.87
N ARG A 166 -9.85 -4.42 -1.52
CA ARG A 166 -11.19 -4.73 -2.09
C ARG A 166 -11.35 -4.36 -3.55
N SER A 167 -10.65 -3.31 -3.98
CA SER A 167 -10.69 -2.76 -5.33
C SER A 167 -9.28 -2.40 -5.76
N ALA A 168 -8.82 -2.94 -6.87
CA ALA A 168 -7.43 -2.91 -7.28
C ALA A 168 -7.30 -2.58 -8.77
N ASP A 169 -7.01 -1.31 -9.08
CA ASP A 169 -6.48 -0.91 -10.39
C ASP A 169 -5.06 -1.47 -10.50
N ILE A 170 -4.93 -2.58 -11.23
CA ILE A 170 -3.67 -3.30 -11.27
C ILE A 170 -2.60 -2.64 -12.15
N PHE A 171 -2.97 -1.73 -13.02
CA PHE A 171 -2.01 -1.02 -13.86
C PHE A 171 -1.43 0.24 -13.18
N LEU A 172 -2.26 1.08 -12.58
CA LEU A 172 -1.81 2.32 -11.92
C LEU A 172 -1.59 2.15 -10.42
N GLY A 173 -2.60 1.66 -9.70
CA GLY A 173 -2.62 1.67 -8.23
C GLY A 173 -1.80 0.55 -7.58
N VAL A 174 -1.99 -0.69 -8.01
CA VAL A 174 -1.39 -1.87 -7.36
C VAL A 174 0.14 -1.80 -7.23
N PRO A 175 0.92 -1.34 -8.23
CA PRO A 175 2.37 -1.20 -8.06
C PRO A 175 2.77 -0.26 -6.93
N PHE A 176 2.04 0.84 -6.74
CA PHE A 176 2.23 1.77 -5.62
C PHE A 176 1.88 1.11 -4.28
N ASN A 177 0.76 0.38 -4.23
CA ASN A 177 0.33 -0.31 -3.02
C ASN A 177 1.31 -1.41 -2.60
N ILE A 178 1.86 -2.19 -3.54
CA ILE A 178 2.89 -3.20 -3.26
C ILE A 178 4.09 -2.54 -2.57
N ALA A 179 4.64 -1.50 -3.15
CA ALA A 179 5.80 -0.81 -2.62
C ALA A 179 5.51 -0.13 -1.27
N SER A 180 4.36 0.52 -1.12
CA SER A 180 3.94 1.19 0.10
C SER A 180 3.83 0.21 1.28
N TYR A 181 3.15 -0.91 1.11
CA TYR A 181 2.98 -1.90 2.18
C TYR A 181 4.24 -2.72 2.45
N ALA A 182 5.07 -2.97 1.44
CA ALA A 182 6.40 -3.53 1.65
C ALA A 182 7.28 -2.60 2.49
N LEU A 183 7.21 -1.29 2.25
CA LEU A 183 7.93 -0.29 3.04
C LEU A 183 7.40 -0.24 4.47
N LEU A 184 6.08 -0.21 4.66
CA LEU A 184 5.45 -0.28 5.98
C LEU A 184 5.90 -1.51 6.76
N LEU A 185 5.98 -2.69 6.10
CA LEU A 185 6.46 -3.92 6.71
C LEU A 185 7.92 -3.80 7.18
N GLN A 186 8.81 -3.23 6.36
CA GLN A 186 10.20 -3.00 6.76
C GLN A 186 10.31 -2.04 7.95
N MET A 187 9.56 -0.93 7.93
CA MET A 187 9.53 0.05 9.03
C MET A 187 9.02 -0.58 10.33
N MET A 188 7.93 -1.34 10.27
CA MET A 188 7.36 -2.03 11.44
C MET A 188 8.30 -3.11 11.97
N ALA A 189 8.95 -3.88 11.11
CA ALA A 189 9.93 -4.88 11.53
C ALA A 189 11.09 -4.22 12.29
N GLN A 190 11.66 -3.13 11.75
CA GLN A 190 12.72 -2.38 12.44
C GLN A 190 12.25 -1.82 13.78
N ALA A 191 11.09 -1.17 13.83
CA ALA A 191 10.54 -0.57 15.06
C ALA A 191 10.23 -1.60 16.16
N THR A 192 10.03 -2.86 15.78
CA THR A 192 9.72 -3.96 16.71
C THR A 192 10.88 -4.93 16.95
N GLY A 193 12.05 -4.67 16.35
CA GLY A 193 13.26 -5.49 16.52
C GLY A 193 13.22 -6.81 15.76
N LEU A 194 12.38 -6.94 14.75
CA LEU A 194 12.23 -8.14 13.92
C LEU A 194 12.85 -7.93 12.53
N LYS A 195 13.04 -9.01 11.79
CA LYS A 195 13.39 -8.96 10.36
C LYS A 195 12.10 -8.91 9.52
N ALA A 196 12.13 -8.21 8.40
CA ALA A 196 11.03 -8.24 7.45
C ALA A 196 10.90 -9.64 6.81
N GLY A 197 9.68 -10.14 6.75
CA GLY A 197 9.31 -11.41 6.16
C GLY A 197 8.62 -11.23 4.80
N ASP A 198 7.43 -11.84 4.67
CA ASP A 198 6.65 -11.80 3.44
C ASP A 198 5.62 -10.67 3.49
N PHE A 199 5.50 -9.96 2.37
CA PHE A 199 4.30 -9.19 2.06
C PHE A 199 3.34 -10.03 1.22
N VAL A 200 2.14 -10.26 1.73
CA VAL A 200 1.06 -10.99 1.05
C VAL A 200 -0.01 -10.00 0.64
N HIS A 201 -0.26 -9.89 -0.65
CA HIS A 201 -1.24 -8.96 -1.20
C HIS A 201 -2.46 -9.72 -1.74
N THR A 202 -3.57 -9.63 -1.04
CA THR A 202 -4.83 -10.27 -1.39
C THR A 202 -5.77 -9.23 -2.01
N LEU A 203 -6.23 -9.49 -3.22
CA LEU A 203 -7.09 -8.61 -4.00
C LEU A 203 -8.51 -9.14 -4.08
N GLY A 204 -9.50 -8.28 -3.96
CA GLY A 204 -10.90 -8.54 -4.27
C GLY A 204 -11.16 -8.37 -5.77
N ASP A 205 -11.78 -7.25 -6.17
CA ASP A 205 -11.94 -6.89 -7.60
C ASP A 205 -10.62 -6.36 -8.15
N ALA A 206 -9.92 -7.20 -8.92
CA ALA A 206 -8.66 -6.86 -9.57
C ALA A 206 -8.93 -6.57 -11.06
N HIS A 207 -8.72 -5.32 -11.47
CA HIS A 207 -9.16 -4.83 -12.76
C HIS A 207 -8.12 -4.01 -13.52
N ILE A 208 -8.26 -4.02 -14.84
CA ILE A 208 -7.59 -3.14 -15.79
C ILE A 208 -8.65 -2.27 -16.44
N TYR A 209 -8.49 -0.96 -16.42
CA TYR A 209 -9.33 -0.03 -17.16
C TYR A 209 -9.13 -0.21 -18.67
N SER A 210 -10.23 -0.08 -19.42
CA SER A 210 -10.23 -0.33 -20.87
C SER A 210 -9.27 0.56 -21.66
N ASN A 211 -9.01 1.77 -21.16
CA ASN A 211 -8.06 2.71 -21.75
C ASN A 211 -6.58 2.39 -21.47
N HIS A 212 -6.28 1.37 -20.65
CA HIS A 212 -4.90 0.95 -20.33
C HIS A 212 -4.50 -0.37 -20.99
N LEU A 213 -5.34 -0.97 -21.80
CA LEU A 213 -5.10 -2.32 -22.37
C LEU A 213 -3.83 -2.39 -23.22
N GLU A 214 -3.57 -1.38 -24.05
CA GLU A 214 -2.39 -1.35 -24.91
C GLU A 214 -1.10 -1.15 -24.09
N GLN A 215 -1.15 -0.32 -23.06
CA GLN A 215 -0.03 -0.12 -22.15
C GLN A 215 0.28 -1.39 -21.36
N VAL A 216 -0.73 -2.12 -20.92
CA VAL A 216 -0.56 -3.42 -20.24
C VAL A 216 0.07 -4.45 -21.16
N LYS A 217 -0.39 -4.56 -22.40
CA LYS A 217 0.21 -5.45 -23.40
C LYS A 217 1.69 -5.12 -23.63
N LEU A 218 2.01 -3.84 -23.78
CA LEU A 218 3.40 -3.39 -23.91
C LEU A 218 4.22 -3.73 -22.66
N GLN A 219 3.69 -3.53 -21.47
CA GLN A 219 4.38 -3.87 -20.23
C GLN A 219 4.68 -5.36 -20.11
N LEU A 220 3.77 -6.22 -20.58
CA LEU A 220 3.94 -7.67 -20.58
C LEU A 220 5.04 -8.16 -21.56
N THR A 221 5.49 -7.34 -22.50
CA THR A 221 6.65 -7.67 -23.35
C THR A 221 7.99 -7.41 -22.67
N ARG A 222 8.00 -6.78 -21.50
CA ARG A 222 9.21 -6.38 -20.78
C ARG A 222 9.62 -7.43 -19.76
N GLU A 223 10.91 -7.71 -19.67
CA GLU A 223 11.46 -8.65 -18.68
C GLU A 223 11.72 -7.92 -17.34
N PRO A 224 11.27 -8.50 -16.20
CA PRO A 224 11.60 -7.97 -14.90
C PRO A 224 13.10 -7.99 -14.64
N ARG A 225 13.65 -6.88 -14.15
CA ARG A 225 15.04 -6.76 -13.71
C ARG A 225 15.19 -7.21 -12.26
N ALA A 226 16.42 -7.29 -11.78
CA ALA A 226 16.70 -7.55 -10.37
C ALA A 226 15.98 -6.53 -9.47
N LEU A 227 15.49 -7.00 -8.32
CA LEU A 227 14.85 -6.12 -7.35
C LEU A 227 15.87 -5.17 -6.73
N PRO A 228 15.49 -3.90 -6.54
CA PRO A 228 16.31 -2.96 -5.79
C PRO A 228 16.35 -3.32 -4.30
N ARG A 229 17.19 -2.64 -3.55
CA ARG A 229 17.23 -2.70 -2.09
C ARG A 229 16.77 -1.38 -1.50
N MET A 230 15.90 -1.46 -0.50
CA MET A 230 15.52 -0.33 0.34
C MET A 230 16.33 -0.40 1.63
N GLU A 231 17.23 0.55 1.80
CA GLU A 231 17.98 0.75 3.03
C GLU A 231 17.25 1.77 3.89
N ILE A 232 17.02 1.43 5.15
CA ILE A 232 16.33 2.30 6.10
C ILE A 232 17.33 2.70 7.17
N ASN A 233 17.34 3.98 7.57
CA ASN A 233 18.20 4.49 8.65
C ASN A 233 18.05 3.64 9.92
N PRO A 234 19.08 2.90 10.35
CA PRO A 234 18.99 1.96 11.47
C PRO A 234 18.84 2.65 12.84
N ASP A 235 19.09 3.97 12.91
CA ASP A 235 19.00 4.73 14.15
C ASP A 235 17.55 5.08 14.53
N VAL A 236 16.62 5.02 13.57
CA VAL A 236 15.19 5.26 13.82
C VAL A 236 14.59 4.05 14.53
N LYS A 237 14.01 4.26 15.73
CA LYS A 237 13.48 3.19 16.60
C LYS A 237 11.96 3.22 16.74
N SER A 238 11.32 4.32 16.42
CA SER A 238 9.86 4.44 16.43
C SER A 238 9.32 4.51 15.00
N ILE A 239 8.18 3.83 14.76
CA ILE A 239 7.48 3.88 13.47
C ILE A 239 7.05 5.30 13.08
N PHE A 240 6.92 6.20 14.07
CA PHE A 240 6.46 7.57 13.88
C PHE A 240 7.59 8.59 13.67
N ASP A 241 8.85 8.19 13.84
CA ASP A 241 9.99 9.10 13.75
C ASP A 241 10.67 9.10 12.37
N PHE A 242 10.25 8.20 11.47
CA PHE A 242 10.78 8.14 10.12
C PHE A 242 10.48 9.41 9.33
N LYS A 243 11.48 9.84 8.56
CA LYS A 243 11.41 10.97 7.62
C LYS A 243 11.82 10.50 6.24
N PHE A 244 11.54 11.28 5.22
CA PHE A 244 11.88 10.94 3.83
C PHE A 244 13.37 10.59 3.65
N GLU A 245 14.25 11.31 4.35
CA GLU A 245 15.71 11.16 4.28
C GLU A 245 16.22 9.85 4.88
N ASP A 246 15.39 9.13 5.64
CA ASP A 246 15.73 7.85 6.26
C ASP A 246 15.66 6.67 5.29
N PHE A 247 15.22 6.89 4.04
CA PHE A 247 15.02 5.87 3.02
C PHE A 247 15.98 6.07 1.86
N ASN A 248 16.78 5.04 1.55
CA ASN A 248 17.72 5.04 0.44
C ASN A 248 17.48 3.83 -0.46
N LEU A 249 17.02 4.06 -1.68
CA LEU A 249 16.83 3.00 -2.67
C LEU A 249 18.07 2.81 -3.50
N THR A 250 18.63 1.60 -3.52
CA THR A 250 19.84 1.24 -4.29
C THR A 250 19.51 0.19 -5.35
N GLY A 251 20.18 0.26 -6.50
CA GLY A 251 20.04 -0.74 -7.57
C GLY A 251 18.70 -0.70 -8.32
N TYR A 252 17.99 0.42 -8.33
CA TYR A 252 16.71 0.52 -9.04
C TYR A 252 16.91 0.93 -10.52
N GLU A 253 16.53 0.04 -11.41
CA GLU A 253 16.50 0.25 -12.85
C GLU A 253 15.08 0.01 -13.38
N GLY A 254 14.23 1.01 -13.29
CA GLY A 254 12.86 0.95 -13.83
C GLY A 254 12.82 1.33 -15.32
N GLU A 255 12.07 0.58 -16.12
CA GLU A 255 11.74 0.94 -17.50
C GLU A 255 10.96 2.25 -17.55
N VAL A 256 11.10 3.01 -18.63
CA VAL A 256 10.33 4.23 -18.85
C VAL A 256 8.83 3.96 -18.66
N ALA A 257 8.11 4.93 -18.09
CA ALA A 257 6.67 4.83 -17.92
C ALA A 257 5.97 4.55 -19.26
N VAL A 258 4.89 3.76 -19.20
CA VAL A 258 4.09 3.34 -20.37
C VAL A 258 2.88 4.23 -20.49
#